data_d51fdeb40c89842760b857c9c84f7191
#
_entry.id   d51fdeb40c89842760b857c9c84f7191
#
_cell.length_a   1.000
_cell.length_b   1.000
_cell.length_c   1.000
_cell.angle_alpha   90.00
_cell.angle_beta   90.00
_cell.angle_gamma   90.00
#
_symmetry.space_group_name_H-M   'P 1'
#
loop_
_entity.id
_entity.type
_entity.pdbx_description
1 polymer ?
#
loop_
_entity_poly.entity_id
_entity_poly.type
_entity_poly.pdbx_seq_one_letter_code
_entity_poly.pdbx_strand_id
1 'polypeptide(L)'
;MLVAWSGIGETCVYVTSKKDEGLFLRLKQCWKIIVKSGEDVARENTGVLFINKLEELPITLCRFSKMAVRDTSVVTVGYVMKPSREEDFSKRGAFPMYPTQNGLMFVPLTFDLPLASQIQKVDVILHKATDEIVSVDPGSFLDFSKGISFSKGMQELERYIEDRPDCCVIDPLNSIYPLLDRLRIHHILLGLEDLNTKSGCRIRAPHFLKVDYFHEQNLAERLLEAQLYFPNIVKPQVACGVADAHSMAIVFRTEDFKDLRVPLPAIVQEYIDHSSLLFKFYVLGEKVFHAVKKSMPNADVLLSSSEKNGFQPIIFDSLKSLPTDNNKGQHSGNTNKQSIDVDLVTDAANWLRGRLGLTIFGFDVVVQEGSRDHVIVDVNYLPSFKEIPDNVVIPAFWDAIKSSYELRKDKYE
;
A
#
# COMPACT_ATOMS: atom_id res chain seq x y z
N MET A 1 -0.17 -12.55 -32.94
CA MET A 1 -1.32 -12.52 -32.02
C MET A 1 -2.07 -11.22 -32.31
N LEU A 2 -3.32 -11.26 -32.70
CA LEU A 2 -4.15 -10.09 -32.98
C LEU A 2 -4.81 -9.70 -31.66
N VAL A 3 -4.49 -8.53 -31.11
CA VAL A 3 -5.24 -7.96 -29.99
C VAL A 3 -6.11 -6.85 -30.58
N ALA A 4 -7.40 -7.12 -30.71
CA ALA A 4 -8.38 -6.12 -31.10
C ALA A 4 -8.83 -5.37 -29.83
N TRP A 5 -8.61 -4.09 -29.78
CA TRP A 5 -9.14 -3.20 -28.74
C TRP A 5 -10.36 -2.46 -29.28
N SER A 6 -11.53 -2.78 -28.75
CA SER A 6 -12.77 -2.05 -29.03
C SER A 6 -12.97 -1.00 -27.92
N GLY A 7 -12.83 0.27 -28.25
CA GLY A 7 -13.15 1.34 -27.28
C GLY A 7 -12.65 2.73 -27.63
N ILE A 8 -11.67 2.86 -28.50
CA ILE A 8 -11.14 4.14 -28.92
C ILE A 8 -11.19 4.20 -30.45
N GLY A 9 -12.34 4.57 -31.01
CA GLY A 9 -12.48 4.75 -32.44
C GLY A 9 -11.89 3.60 -33.30
N GLU A 10 -11.72 3.77 -34.57
CA GLU A 10 -11.20 2.73 -35.49
C GLU A 10 -9.70 2.41 -35.37
N THR A 11 -9.12 2.43 -34.17
CA THR A 11 -7.71 2.15 -33.94
C THR A 11 -7.47 0.65 -33.76
N CYS A 12 -6.80 0.03 -34.72
CA CYS A 12 -6.38 -1.37 -34.62
C CYS A 12 -4.89 -1.45 -34.28
N VAL A 13 -4.54 -2.27 -33.29
CA VAL A 13 -3.15 -2.56 -32.90
C VAL A 13 -2.77 -3.94 -33.41
N TYR A 14 -1.71 -4.01 -34.21
CA TYR A 14 -1.19 -5.28 -34.70
C TYR A 14 0.20 -5.51 -34.10
N VAL A 15 0.39 -6.70 -33.52
CA VAL A 15 1.68 -7.15 -33.03
C VAL A 15 2.18 -8.25 -33.99
N THR A 16 3.31 -8.01 -34.64
CA THR A 16 3.92 -9.01 -35.55
C THR A 16 5.41 -9.16 -35.24
N SER A 17 5.87 -10.40 -35.25
CA SER A 17 7.29 -10.77 -35.08
C SER A 17 8.02 -10.96 -36.42
N LYS A 18 7.36 -10.79 -37.58
CA LYS A 18 7.94 -10.98 -38.93
C LYS A 18 7.61 -9.79 -39.83
N LYS A 19 8.51 -9.51 -40.78
CA LYS A 19 8.25 -8.60 -41.91
C LYS A 19 7.13 -9.20 -42.78
N ASP A 20 5.92 -8.64 -42.67
CA ASP A 20 4.82 -9.00 -43.53
C ASP A 20 4.45 -7.77 -44.37
N GLU A 21 5.07 -7.68 -45.56
CA GLU A 21 4.89 -6.55 -46.52
C GLU A 21 3.47 -6.52 -47.07
N GLY A 22 2.78 -7.66 -47.17
CA GLY A 22 1.40 -7.72 -47.63
C GLY A 22 0.39 -7.15 -46.63
N LEU A 23 0.67 -7.29 -45.33
CA LEU A 23 -0.11 -6.70 -44.24
C LEU A 23 0.09 -5.16 -44.24
N PHE A 24 1.32 -4.70 -44.46
CA PHE A 24 1.68 -3.29 -44.49
C PHE A 24 0.88 -2.49 -45.56
N LEU A 25 0.71 -3.03 -46.75
CA LEU A 25 -0.04 -2.40 -47.83
C LEU A 25 -1.54 -2.31 -47.53
N ARG A 26 -2.12 -3.31 -46.85
CA ARG A 26 -3.55 -3.29 -46.46
C ARG A 26 -3.84 -2.32 -45.32
N LEU A 27 -2.83 -1.98 -44.52
CA LEU A 27 -2.96 -1.14 -43.34
C LEU A 27 -2.84 0.36 -43.61
N LYS A 28 -2.47 0.77 -44.84
CA LYS A 28 -2.30 2.18 -45.26
C LYS A 28 -3.54 3.07 -45.11
N GLN A 29 -4.72 2.51 -44.94
CA GLN A 29 -6.00 3.27 -44.93
C GLN A 29 -6.57 3.52 -43.52
N CYS A 30 -5.92 3.02 -42.44
CA CYS A 30 -6.41 3.20 -41.09
C CYS A 30 -5.24 3.61 -40.18
N TRP A 31 -5.52 4.40 -39.15
CA TRP A 31 -4.52 4.70 -38.07
C TRP A 31 -4.14 3.43 -37.36
N LYS A 32 -2.84 3.08 -37.32
CA LYS A 32 -2.40 1.79 -36.77
C LYS A 32 -1.08 1.89 -36.05
N ILE A 33 -1.00 1.17 -34.93
CA ILE A 33 0.25 0.93 -34.19
C ILE A 33 0.73 -0.45 -34.57
N ILE A 34 1.98 -0.55 -35.08
CA ILE A 34 2.62 -1.82 -35.38
C ILE A 34 3.81 -2.00 -34.44
N VAL A 35 3.76 -3.10 -33.69
CA VAL A 35 4.90 -3.53 -32.88
C VAL A 35 5.81 -4.40 -33.76
N LYS A 36 7.07 -4.02 -33.89
CA LYS A 36 8.07 -4.75 -34.66
C LYS A 36 9.27 -5.12 -33.78
N SER A 37 9.64 -6.38 -33.77
CA SER A 37 10.90 -6.82 -33.19
C SER A 37 11.99 -6.85 -34.27
N GLY A 38 13.02 -5.97 -34.15
CA GLY A 38 14.25 -5.99 -34.94
C GLY A 38 14.35 -4.89 -36.00
N GLU A 39 15.47 -4.22 -35.98
CA GLU A 39 16.12 -3.24 -36.85
C GLU A 39 15.36 -2.45 -37.93
N ASP A 40 15.61 -1.16 -37.89
CA ASP A 40 15.43 -0.08 -38.88
C ASP A 40 14.30 -0.17 -39.93
N VAL A 41 13.28 0.66 -39.74
CA VAL A 41 12.33 1.01 -40.78
C VAL A 41 12.31 2.53 -40.96
N ALA A 42 12.58 2.96 -42.19
CA ALA A 42 12.51 4.34 -42.62
C ALA A 42 11.14 4.96 -42.27
N ARG A 43 11.18 6.14 -41.66
CA ARG A 43 10.01 6.93 -41.29
C ARG A 43 9.39 7.57 -42.53
N GLU A 44 8.44 6.91 -43.14
CA GLU A 44 7.54 7.59 -44.08
C GLU A 44 6.27 8.05 -43.35
N ASN A 45 5.75 9.22 -43.74
CA ASN A 45 4.55 9.89 -43.21
C ASN A 45 3.24 9.12 -43.53
N THR A 46 3.01 7.97 -42.91
CA THR A 46 1.91 7.06 -43.27
C THR A 46 0.81 6.93 -42.25
N GLY A 47 0.79 7.70 -41.15
CA GLY A 47 -0.20 7.52 -40.06
C GLY A 47 -0.05 6.20 -39.31
N VAL A 48 1.07 5.48 -39.55
CA VAL A 48 1.41 4.23 -38.88
C VAL A 48 2.53 4.50 -37.89
N LEU A 49 2.36 4.10 -36.64
CA LEU A 49 3.36 4.22 -35.59
C LEU A 49 4.01 2.86 -35.35
N PHE A 50 5.33 2.86 -35.39
CA PHE A 50 6.12 1.67 -35.09
C PHE A 50 6.67 1.80 -33.68
N ILE A 51 6.53 0.72 -32.89
CA ILE A 51 7.19 0.57 -31.61
C ILE A 51 8.14 -0.61 -31.68
N ASN A 52 9.32 -0.47 -31.11
CA ASN A 52 10.36 -1.49 -31.18
C ASN A 52 10.17 -2.57 -30.10
N LYS A 53 9.58 -2.19 -28.97
CA LYS A 53 9.36 -3.04 -27.83
C LYS A 53 7.87 -3.02 -27.43
N LEU A 54 7.35 -4.15 -26.96
CA LEU A 54 5.96 -4.27 -26.52
C LEU A 54 5.68 -3.35 -25.33
N GLU A 55 6.68 -3.13 -24.48
CA GLU A 55 6.63 -2.26 -23.30
C GLU A 55 6.37 -0.78 -23.66
N GLU A 56 6.66 -0.36 -24.91
CA GLU A 56 6.34 0.99 -25.40
C GLU A 56 4.86 1.17 -25.77
N LEU A 57 4.11 0.08 -25.90
CA LEU A 57 2.72 0.12 -26.34
C LEU A 57 1.81 0.94 -25.42
N PRO A 58 1.82 0.78 -24.10
CA PRO A 58 0.94 1.53 -23.22
C PRO A 58 1.13 3.05 -23.32
N ILE A 59 2.39 3.51 -23.30
CA ILE A 59 2.68 4.96 -23.39
C ILE A 59 2.35 5.53 -24.78
N THR A 60 2.44 4.70 -25.80
CA THR A 60 2.08 5.07 -27.17
C THR A 60 0.56 5.19 -27.32
N LEU A 61 -0.22 4.25 -26.77
CA LEU A 61 -1.68 4.31 -26.71
C LEU A 61 -2.17 5.54 -25.93
N CYS A 62 -1.54 5.83 -24.80
CA CYS A 62 -1.82 7.01 -24.00
C CYS A 62 -1.68 8.31 -24.82
N ARG A 63 -0.62 8.43 -25.63
CA ARG A 63 -0.41 9.58 -26.52
C ARG A 63 -1.56 9.74 -27.51
N PHE A 64 -2.01 8.65 -28.14
CA PHE A 64 -3.14 8.70 -29.05
C PHE A 64 -4.43 9.09 -28.35
N SER A 65 -4.68 8.55 -27.18
CA SER A 65 -5.84 8.91 -26.38
C SER A 65 -5.84 10.40 -26.02
N LYS A 66 -4.69 10.97 -25.61
CA LYS A 66 -4.55 12.43 -25.39
C LYS A 66 -4.77 13.26 -26.66
N MET A 67 -4.25 12.80 -27.79
CA MET A 67 -4.44 13.52 -29.09
C MET A 67 -5.88 13.45 -29.58
N ALA A 68 -6.59 12.35 -29.34
CA ALA A 68 -7.99 12.19 -29.72
C ALA A 68 -8.94 13.03 -28.86
N VAL A 69 -8.61 13.21 -27.59
CA VAL A 69 -9.32 14.11 -26.67
C VAL A 69 -8.67 15.49 -26.81
N ARG A 70 -9.31 16.39 -27.55
CA ARG A 70 -8.87 17.79 -27.74
C ARG A 70 -8.87 18.61 -26.44
N ASP A 71 -9.06 17.98 -25.31
CA ASP A 71 -9.16 18.60 -23.99
C ASP A 71 -7.79 18.60 -23.30
N THR A 72 -7.25 19.79 -23.11
CA THR A 72 -5.97 20.03 -22.42
C THR A 72 -6.06 19.79 -20.91
N SER A 73 -7.24 19.51 -20.37
CA SER A 73 -7.49 19.31 -18.93
C SER A 73 -7.20 17.88 -18.44
N VAL A 74 -6.89 16.94 -19.35
CA VAL A 74 -6.64 15.53 -18.97
C VAL A 74 -5.28 15.37 -18.31
N VAL A 75 -5.30 14.94 -17.05
CA VAL A 75 -4.11 14.65 -16.24
C VAL A 75 -3.69 13.19 -16.46
N THR A 76 -2.44 12.99 -16.85
CA THR A 76 -1.86 11.66 -17.04
C THR A 76 -1.15 11.20 -15.77
N VAL A 77 -1.58 10.08 -15.23
CA VAL A 77 -0.99 9.43 -14.07
C VAL A 77 -0.11 8.27 -14.55
N GLY A 78 1.20 8.42 -14.41
CA GLY A 78 2.15 7.31 -14.58
C GLY A 78 2.21 6.50 -13.30
N TYR A 79 1.99 5.19 -13.36
CA TYR A 79 2.05 4.36 -12.15
C TYR A 79 3.09 3.26 -12.26
N VAL A 80 3.73 2.93 -11.12
CA VAL A 80 4.67 1.82 -10.98
C VAL A 80 4.42 1.04 -9.71
N MET A 81 4.21 -0.27 -9.85
CA MET A 81 4.00 -1.23 -8.78
C MET A 81 4.23 -2.65 -9.30
N LYS A 82 4.35 -3.64 -8.43
CA LYS A 82 4.53 -5.04 -8.85
C LYS A 82 3.34 -5.56 -9.66
N PRO A 83 3.56 -6.46 -10.64
CA PRO A 83 2.54 -6.93 -11.57
C PRO A 83 1.27 -7.48 -10.93
N SER A 84 1.40 -8.23 -9.83
CA SER A 84 0.22 -8.80 -9.13
C SER A 84 -0.69 -7.74 -8.50
N ARG A 85 -0.13 -6.60 -8.09
CA ARG A 85 -0.90 -5.46 -7.57
C ARG A 85 -1.54 -4.67 -8.70
N GLU A 86 -0.77 -4.42 -9.75
CA GLU A 86 -1.28 -3.79 -10.97
C GLU A 86 -2.49 -4.55 -11.54
N GLU A 87 -2.37 -5.87 -11.67
CA GLU A 87 -3.46 -6.72 -12.13
C GLU A 87 -4.71 -6.62 -11.25
N ASP A 88 -4.54 -6.60 -9.93
CA ASP A 88 -5.64 -6.45 -8.98
C ASP A 88 -6.38 -5.11 -9.15
N PHE A 89 -5.64 -4.00 -9.19
CA PHE A 89 -6.22 -2.67 -9.41
C PHE A 89 -6.86 -2.53 -10.79
N SER A 90 -6.21 -3.06 -11.83
CA SER A 90 -6.71 -2.99 -13.21
C SER A 90 -8.00 -3.79 -13.40
N LYS A 91 -8.13 -4.99 -12.82
CA LYS A 91 -9.36 -5.79 -12.83
C LYS A 91 -10.54 -5.07 -12.21
N ARG A 92 -10.28 -4.22 -11.24
CA ARG A 92 -11.29 -3.39 -10.55
C ARG A 92 -11.57 -2.06 -11.26
N GLY A 93 -10.90 -1.80 -12.40
CA GLY A 93 -11.08 -0.61 -13.21
C GLY A 93 -10.36 0.64 -12.67
N ALA A 94 -9.38 0.49 -11.77
CA ALA A 94 -8.68 1.62 -11.16
C ALA A 94 -7.75 2.38 -12.12
N PHE A 95 -7.25 1.72 -13.19
CA PHE A 95 -6.23 2.26 -14.10
C PHE A 95 -6.73 2.31 -15.57
N PRO A 96 -7.79 3.07 -15.88
CA PRO A 96 -8.24 3.22 -17.27
C PRO A 96 -7.22 4.00 -18.09
N MET A 97 -6.94 3.50 -19.30
CA MET A 97 -6.07 4.14 -20.30
C MET A 97 -6.82 5.15 -21.18
N TYR A 98 -8.01 5.52 -20.79
CA TYR A 98 -8.86 6.57 -21.38
C TYR A 98 -9.31 7.53 -20.28
N PRO A 99 -9.65 8.79 -20.61
CA PRO A 99 -10.02 9.76 -19.60
C PRO A 99 -11.21 9.31 -18.74
N THR A 100 -11.02 9.33 -17.42
CA THR A 100 -12.11 9.12 -16.44
C THR A 100 -13.05 10.33 -16.41
N GLN A 101 -14.16 10.21 -15.70
CA GLN A 101 -15.05 11.35 -15.45
C GLN A 101 -14.33 12.50 -14.72
N ASN A 102 -13.28 12.19 -13.94
CA ASN A 102 -12.46 13.17 -13.22
C ASN A 102 -11.32 13.74 -14.09
N GLY A 103 -11.26 13.38 -15.37
CA GLY A 103 -10.21 13.83 -16.29
C GLY A 103 -8.83 13.20 -16.02
N LEU A 104 -8.76 12.01 -15.42
CA LEU A 104 -7.53 11.26 -15.23
C LEU A 104 -7.39 10.18 -16.29
N MET A 105 -6.16 9.90 -16.71
CA MET A 105 -5.81 8.80 -17.56
C MET A 105 -4.55 8.13 -17.02
N PHE A 106 -4.53 6.79 -16.98
CA PHE A 106 -3.45 6.03 -16.33
C PHE A 106 -2.56 5.34 -17.36
N VAL A 107 -1.25 5.32 -17.10
CA VAL A 107 -0.27 4.65 -17.93
C VAL A 107 0.75 3.92 -17.05
N PRO A 108 1.01 2.62 -17.30
CA PRO A 108 2.04 1.91 -16.58
C PRO A 108 3.43 2.46 -16.96
N LEU A 109 4.27 2.69 -15.95
CA LEU A 109 5.69 2.95 -16.08
C LEU A 109 6.45 1.65 -15.87
N THR A 110 7.48 1.42 -16.68
CA THR A 110 8.32 0.23 -16.55
C THR A 110 9.79 0.62 -16.38
N PHE A 111 10.51 -0.15 -15.57
CA PHE A 111 11.96 0.01 -15.43
C PHE A 111 12.76 -0.68 -16.55
N ASP A 112 12.10 -1.38 -17.48
CA ASP A 112 12.73 -2.01 -18.66
C ASP A 112 13.01 -1.02 -19.78
N LEU A 113 12.46 0.19 -19.69
CA LEU A 113 12.66 1.30 -20.63
C LEU A 113 13.29 2.50 -19.91
N PRO A 114 14.01 3.38 -20.64
CA PRO A 114 14.53 4.63 -20.08
C PRO A 114 13.43 5.44 -19.41
N LEU A 115 13.55 5.64 -18.10
CA LEU A 115 12.52 6.25 -17.26
C LEU A 115 12.25 7.70 -17.67
N ALA A 116 13.30 8.49 -17.97
CA ALA A 116 13.17 9.87 -18.39
C ALA A 116 12.24 10.06 -19.60
N SER A 117 12.27 9.13 -20.56
CA SER A 117 11.40 9.20 -21.76
C SER A 117 9.92 8.93 -21.46
N GLN A 118 9.63 8.25 -20.37
CA GLN A 118 8.28 7.92 -19.92
C GLN A 118 7.72 9.03 -19.03
N ILE A 119 8.49 9.48 -18.04
CA ILE A 119 8.06 10.44 -17.02
C ILE A 119 7.75 11.83 -17.61
N GLN A 120 8.50 12.26 -18.63
CA GLN A 120 8.23 13.54 -19.32
C GLN A 120 6.79 13.64 -19.90
N LYS A 121 6.05 12.54 -19.93
CA LYS A 121 4.72 12.47 -20.55
C LYS A 121 3.61 12.31 -19.52
N VAL A 122 3.95 12.29 -18.25
CA VAL A 122 2.98 12.15 -17.15
C VAL A 122 3.01 13.38 -16.27
N ASP A 123 1.87 13.68 -15.68
CA ASP A 123 1.65 14.84 -14.84
C ASP A 123 1.75 14.45 -13.34
N VAL A 124 1.45 13.19 -13.03
CA VAL A 124 1.49 12.60 -11.69
C VAL A 124 2.23 11.28 -11.72
N ILE A 125 3.07 11.03 -10.73
CA ILE A 125 3.72 9.74 -10.50
C ILE A 125 3.05 9.07 -9.29
N LEU A 126 2.40 7.93 -9.53
CA LEU A 126 1.86 7.06 -8.49
C LEU A 126 2.76 5.84 -8.34
N HIS A 127 3.32 5.59 -7.18
CA HIS A 127 4.22 4.46 -6.99
C HIS A 127 3.94 3.67 -5.71
N LYS A 128 4.26 2.39 -5.76
CA LYS A 128 4.31 1.52 -4.57
C LYS A 128 5.77 1.17 -4.27
N ALA A 129 6.57 2.16 -3.85
CA ALA A 129 8.01 2.00 -3.58
C ALA A 129 8.34 0.80 -2.68
N THR A 130 7.43 0.41 -1.79
CA THR A 130 7.60 -0.76 -0.93
C THR A 130 7.67 -2.10 -1.69
N ASP A 131 7.19 -2.15 -2.94
CA ASP A 131 7.32 -3.31 -3.81
C ASP A 131 8.74 -3.42 -4.42
N GLU A 132 9.52 -2.34 -4.39
CA GLU A 132 10.86 -2.19 -4.98
C GLU A 132 11.99 -2.20 -3.94
N ILE A 133 11.69 -2.47 -2.68
CA ILE A 133 12.70 -2.58 -1.62
C ILE A 133 13.47 -3.89 -1.79
N VAL A 134 14.80 -3.78 -1.83
CA VAL A 134 15.73 -4.93 -1.91
C VAL A 134 16.19 -5.35 -0.52
N SER A 135 16.52 -4.36 0.33
CA SER A 135 16.92 -4.61 1.71
C SER A 135 16.62 -3.41 2.61
N VAL A 136 16.47 -3.69 3.90
CA VAL A 136 16.31 -2.67 4.94
C VAL A 136 17.31 -3.00 6.06
N ASP A 137 18.16 -2.04 6.38
CA ASP A 137 19.03 -2.10 7.57
C ASP A 137 18.40 -1.30 8.71
N PRO A 138 17.82 -1.95 9.71
CA PRO A 138 17.20 -1.27 10.85
C PRO A 138 18.23 -0.63 11.79
N GLY A 139 19.53 -0.91 11.61
CA GLY A 139 20.62 -0.35 12.43
C GLY A 139 20.99 1.11 12.10
N SER A 140 20.47 1.68 11.01
CA SER A 140 20.71 3.08 10.62
C SER A 140 19.86 4.05 11.47
N PHE A 141 20.14 4.11 12.76
CA PHE A 141 19.32 4.80 13.77
C PHE A 141 19.14 6.31 13.60
N LEU A 142 20.06 7.01 12.93
CA LEU A 142 19.98 8.46 12.76
C LEU A 142 19.17 8.88 11.53
N ASP A 143 19.20 8.05 10.49
CA ASP A 143 18.48 8.32 9.25
C ASP A 143 18.04 6.99 8.61
N PHE A 144 16.83 6.55 8.96
CA PHE A 144 16.26 5.30 8.46
C PHE A 144 16.23 5.22 6.93
N SER A 145 16.10 6.36 6.24
CA SER A 145 16.10 6.40 4.78
C SER A 145 17.40 5.86 4.18
N LYS A 146 18.53 6.06 4.85
CA LYS A 146 19.85 5.55 4.41
C LYS A 146 20.02 4.04 4.59
N GLY A 147 19.18 3.42 5.41
CA GLY A 147 19.15 1.97 5.61
C GLY A 147 18.33 1.22 4.56
N ILE A 148 17.61 1.93 3.68
CA ILE A 148 16.75 1.31 2.68
C ILE A 148 17.47 1.26 1.33
N SER A 149 17.55 0.05 0.75
CA SER A 149 18.05 -0.15 -0.61
C SER A 149 16.90 -0.50 -1.53
N PHE A 150 16.75 0.27 -2.59
CA PHE A 150 15.76 0.02 -3.65
C PHE A 150 16.36 -0.66 -4.87
N SER A 151 15.51 -1.21 -5.74
CA SER A 151 15.90 -1.66 -7.08
C SER A 151 16.52 -0.49 -7.88
N LYS A 152 17.34 -0.81 -8.89
CA LYS A 152 17.99 0.20 -9.73
C LYS A 152 16.97 1.14 -10.38
N GLY A 153 15.83 0.59 -10.82
CA GLY A 153 14.77 1.39 -11.44
C GLY A 153 14.13 2.37 -10.46
N MET A 154 13.89 1.93 -9.22
CA MET A 154 13.34 2.82 -8.19
C MET A 154 14.34 3.89 -7.75
N GLN A 155 15.65 3.58 -7.68
CA GLN A 155 16.71 4.57 -7.42
C GLN A 155 16.80 5.62 -8.52
N GLU A 156 16.57 5.23 -9.78
CA GLU A 156 16.51 6.18 -10.90
C GLU A 156 15.27 7.07 -10.79
N LEU A 157 14.12 6.51 -10.41
CA LEU A 157 12.89 7.26 -10.17
C LEU A 157 13.06 8.26 -9.01
N GLU A 158 13.68 7.83 -7.90
CA GLU A 158 13.96 8.69 -6.75
C GLU A 158 14.78 9.91 -7.14
N ARG A 159 15.90 9.70 -7.83
CA ARG A 159 16.75 10.81 -8.35
C ARG A 159 15.97 11.76 -9.25
N TYR A 160 15.16 11.22 -10.16
CA TYR A 160 14.33 12.05 -11.02
C TYR A 160 13.34 12.91 -10.24
N ILE A 161 12.71 12.37 -9.19
CA ILE A 161 11.78 13.09 -8.32
C ILE A 161 12.53 14.19 -7.53
N GLU A 162 13.72 13.90 -7.02
CA GLU A 162 14.56 14.87 -6.31
C GLU A 162 14.98 16.06 -7.19
N ASP A 163 15.32 15.79 -8.46
CA ASP A 163 15.69 16.81 -9.44
C ASP A 163 14.48 17.64 -9.94
N ARG A 164 13.26 17.19 -9.68
CA ARG A 164 12.00 17.79 -10.16
C ARG A 164 11.02 18.03 -9.01
N PRO A 165 11.24 19.03 -8.15
CA PRO A 165 10.38 19.32 -7.01
C PRO A 165 8.97 19.78 -7.42
N ASP A 166 8.78 20.20 -8.66
CA ASP A 166 7.49 20.54 -9.28
C ASP A 166 6.64 19.28 -9.61
N CYS A 167 7.26 18.11 -9.74
CA CYS A 167 6.56 16.88 -10.06
C CYS A 167 5.58 16.47 -8.95
N CYS A 168 4.35 16.15 -9.32
CA CYS A 168 3.37 15.60 -8.38
C CYS A 168 3.64 14.11 -8.18
N VAL A 169 3.96 13.73 -6.95
CA VAL A 169 4.24 12.33 -6.57
C VAL A 169 3.27 11.90 -5.47
N ILE A 170 2.70 10.73 -5.61
CA ILE A 170 1.81 10.11 -4.63
C ILE A 170 2.39 8.77 -4.21
N ASP A 171 2.91 8.67 -3.01
CA ASP A 171 3.20 9.75 -2.04
C ASP A 171 4.72 9.91 -1.95
N PRO A 172 5.28 11.04 -1.47
CA PRO A 172 6.72 11.24 -1.34
C PRO A 172 7.37 10.18 -0.47
N LEU A 173 8.59 9.73 -0.81
CA LEU A 173 9.28 8.66 -0.07
C LEU A 173 9.48 8.99 1.41
N ASN A 174 9.79 10.24 1.74
CA ASN A 174 9.93 10.68 3.14
C ASN A 174 8.63 10.54 3.97
N SER A 175 7.47 10.60 3.32
CA SER A 175 6.16 10.32 3.93
C SER A 175 5.92 8.81 4.14
N ILE A 176 6.56 7.97 3.33
CA ILE A 176 6.42 6.51 3.38
C ILE A 176 7.38 5.88 4.39
N TYR A 177 8.60 6.41 4.52
CA TYR A 177 9.64 5.84 5.40
C TYR A 177 9.19 5.55 6.83
N PRO A 178 8.38 6.40 7.50
CA PRO A 178 7.90 6.08 8.85
C PRO A 178 7.10 4.77 8.94
N LEU A 179 6.41 4.38 7.85
CA LEU A 179 5.58 3.17 7.82
C LEU A 179 6.40 1.89 7.60
N LEU A 180 7.67 2.02 7.22
CA LEU A 180 8.58 0.88 7.04
C LEU A 180 9.20 0.41 8.36
N ASP A 181 9.10 1.24 9.41
CA ASP A 181 9.63 0.99 10.75
C ASP A 181 8.51 1.01 11.79
N ARG A 182 8.17 -0.17 12.34
CA ARG A 182 7.11 -0.29 13.35
C ARG A 182 7.42 0.50 14.62
N LEU A 183 8.70 0.65 14.99
CA LEU A 183 9.05 1.50 16.12
C LEU A 183 8.67 2.96 15.87
N ARG A 184 9.04 3.46 14.71
CA ARG A 184 8.77 4.86 14.34
C ARG A 184 7.28 5.15 14.23
N ILE A 185 6.50 4.25 13.62
CA ILE A 185 5.04 4.45 13.53
C ILE A 185 4.38 4.39 14.92
N HIS A 186 4.82 3.51 15.82
CA HIS A 186 4.31 3.49 17.20
C HIS A 186 4.59 4.80 17.94
N HIS A 187 5.79 5.37 17.79
CA HIS A 187 6.09 6.70 18.36
C HIS A 187 5.22 7.81 17.79
N ILE A 188 4.92 7.77 16.50
CA ILE A 188 3.98 8.73 15.89
C ILE A 188 2.58 8.55 16.50
N LEU A 189 2.11 7.32 16.65
CA LEU A 189 0.79 7.02 17.20
C LEU A 189 0.62 7.46 18.66
N LEU A 190 1.69 7.62 19.44
CA LEU A 190 1.59 8.18 20.80
C LEU A 190 0.96 9.61 20.79
N GLY A 191 1.16 10.37 19.72
CA GLY A 191 0.54 11.71 19.60
C GLY A 191 -0.98 11.69 19.41
N LEU A 192 -1.62 10.52 19.26
CA LEU A 192 -3.09 10.41 19.23
C LEU A 192 -3.76 10.83 20.55
N GLU A 193 -3.00 10.80 21.65
CA GLU A 193 -3.51 11.25 22.95
C GLU A 193 -4.04 12.69 22.92
N ASP A 194 -3.50 13.54 22.04
CA ASP A 194 -3.94 14.93 21.84
C ASP A 194 -5.39 15.03 21.33
N LEU A 195 -5.94 13.97 20.74
CA LEU A 195 -7.31 13.92 20.22
C LEU A 195 -8.37 13.57 21.30
N ASN A 196 -7.94 13.10 22.47
CA ASN A 196 -8.82 12.51 23.47
C ASN A 196 -9.63 13.49 24.34
N THR A 197 -9.82 14.72 23.90
CA THR A 197 -10.38 15.80 24.75
C THR A 197 -11.90 15.88 24.83
N LYS A 198 -12.68 15.09 24.02
CA LYS A 198 -14.11 15.37 23.83
C LYS A 198 -15.08 14.19 23.94
N SER A 199 -14.65 12.95 23.88
CA SER A 199 -15.53 11.75 23.96
C SER A 199 -15.13 10.84 25.11
N GLY A 200 -16.11 10.11 25.68
CA GLY A 200 -15.82 9.12 26.73
C GLY A 200 -15.01 7.92 26.28
N CYS A 201 -14.71 7.82 24.98
CA CYS A 201 -13.82 6.83 24.36
C CYS A 201 -12.50 7.47 24.01
N ARG A 202 -11.39 6.72 24.10
CA ARG A 202 -10.06 7.18 23.73
C ARG A 202 -9.61 6.53 22.42
N ILE A 203 -8.75 7.22 21.67
CA ILE A 203 -7.98 6.62 20.60
C ILE A 203 -6.51 6.69 20.98
N ARG A 204 -5.77 5.57 20.82
CA ARG A 204 -4.40 5.47 21.30
C ARG A 204 -3.55 4.51 20.48
N ALA A 205 -2.25 4.60 20.68
CA ALA A 205 -1.31 3.54 20.32
C ALA A 205 -1.46 2.33 21.26
N PRO A 206 -1.08 1.11 20.84
CA PRO A 206 -0.86 0.01 21.76
C PRO A 206 0.40 0.28 22.59
N HIS A 207 0.50 -0.30 23.79
CA HIS A 207 1.77 -0.37 24.51
C HIS A 207 2.76 -1.20 23.71
N PHE A 208 4.03 -0.80 23.72
CA PHE A 208 5.07 -1.48 22.95
C PHE A 208 6.45 -1.38 23.58
N LEU A 209 7.32 -2.33 23.22
CA LEU A 209 8.72 -2.37 23.63
C LEU A 209 9.58 -2.81 22.45
N LYS A 210 10.64 -2.08 22.13
CA LYS A 210 11.69 -2.54 21.23
C LYS A 210 12.61 -3.52 21.93
N VAL A 211 12.87 -4.65 21.27
CA VAL A 211 13.77 -5.72 21.74
C VAL A 211 14.82 -5.97 20.66
N ASP A 212 16.09 -5.81 21.04
CA ASP A 212 17.22 -6.07 20.16
C ASP A 212 17.71 -7.53 20.25
N TYR A 213 17.49 -8.18 21.42
CA TYR A 213 17.86 -9.58 21.68
C TYR A 213 16.82 -10.26 22.56
N PHE A 214 16.36 -11.46 22.23
CA PHE A 214 15.37 -12.20 23.02
C PHE A 214 15.92 -12.80 24.32
N HIS A 215 17.24 -12.87 24.49
CA HIS A 215 17.89 -13.41 25.66
C HIS A 215 18.38 -12.34 26.66
N GLU A 216 17.78 -11.15 26.64
CA GLU A 216 18.08 -10.10 27.60
C GLU A 216 17.70 -10.54 29.02
N GLN A 217 18.63 -10.40 30.00
CA GLN A 217 18.39 -10.82 31.37
C GLN A 217 17.27 -10.07 32.09
N ASN A 218 17.03 -8.81 31.70
CA ASN A 218 16.04 -7.93 32.28
C ASN A 218 14.78 -7.78 31.41
N LEU A 219 14.56 -8.67 30.43
CA LEU A 219 13.41 -8.58 29.51
C LEU A 219 12.08 -8.54 30.27
N ALA A 220 11.90 -9.37 31.31
CA ALA A 220 10.67 -9.40 32.10
C ALA A 220 10.40 -8.07 32.82
N GLU A 221 11.41 -7.42 33.38
CA GLU A 221 11.29 -6.10 34.01
C GLU A 221 10.92 -5.02 32.98
N ARG A 222 11.60 -5.02 31.84
CA ARG A 222 11.31 -4.08 30.74
C ARG A 222 9.90 -4.23 30.18
N LEU A 223 9.38 -5.46 30.07
CA LEU A 223 8.02 -5.71 29.66
C LEU A 223 7.02 -5.12 30.67
N LEU A 224 7.28 -5.30 31.97
CA LEU A 224 6.43 -4.76 33.04
C LEU A 224 6.44 -3.22 33.04
N GLU A 225 7.62 -2.60 32.91
CA GLU A 225 7.77 -1.15 32.81
C GLU A 225 7.03 -0.58 31.59
N ALA A 226 7.04 -1.32 30.47
CA ALA A 226 6.29 -0.97 29.26
C ALA A 226 4.79 -1.31 29.34
N GLN A 227 4.27 -1.77 30.47
CA GLN A 227 2.87 -2.19 30.68
C GLN A 227 2.43 -3.30 29.71
N LEU A 228 3.33 -4.21 29.40
CA LEU A 228 3.10 -5.34 28.50
C LEU A 228 2.80 -6.60 29.32
N TYR A 229 1.52 -6.92 29.41
CA TYR A 229 1.02 -8.13 30.10
C TYR A 229 0.74 -9.23 29.07
N PHE A 230 1.04 -10.49 29.42
CA PHE A 230 0.83 -11.61 28.52
C PHE A 230 -0.69 -11.90 28.28
N PRO A 231 -1.05 -12.33 27.04
CA PRO A 231 -0.18 -12.55 25.90
C PRO A 231 0.29 -11.25 25.24
N ASN A 232 1.39 -11.31 24.46
CA ASN A 232 1.88 -10.20 23.67
C ASN A 232 2.10 -10.64 22.21
N ILE A 233 2.03 -9.69 21.27
CA ILE A 233 2.39 -9.93 19.88
C ILE A 233 3.83 -9.45 19.66
N VAL A 234 4.66 -10.31 19.07
CA VAL A 234 6.04 -9.98 18.65
C VAL A 234 6.08 -9.84 17.14
N LYS A 235 6.53 -8.68 16.67
CA LYS A 235 6.60 -8.33 15.24
C LYS A 235 8.02 -7.91 14.89
N PRO A 236 8.57 -8.22 13.70
CA PRO A 236 9.80 -7.61 13.24
C PRO A 236 9.71 -6.08 13.27
N GLN A 237 10.79 -5.37 13.58
CA GLN A 237 10.79 -3.90 13.50
C GLN A 237 10.57 -3.42 12.07
N VAL A 238 11.16 -4.08 11.07
CA VAL A 238 10.91 -3.81 9.65
C VAL A 238 9.50 -4.25 9.28
N ALA A 239 8.67 -3.33 8.78
CA ALA A 239 7.25 -3.57 8.56
C ALA A 239 6.94 -4.24 7.21
N CYS A 240 7.74 -3.99 6.18
CA CYS A 240 7.54 -4.55 4.83
C CYS A 240 8.83 -4.44 3.99
N GLY A 241 8.80 -4.99 2.78
CA GLY A 241 9.90 -4.90 1.81
C GLY A 241 10.98 -5.96 1.97
N VAL A 242 10.92 -6.80 3.01
CA VAL A 242 11.83 -7.95 3.21
C VAL A 242 11.02 -9.21 3.46
N ALA A 243 11.61 -10.38 3.16
CA ALA A 243 10.89 -11.65 3.14
C ALA A 243 10.18 -11.98 4.48
N ASP A 244 10.85 -11.74 5.60
CA ASP A 244 10.36 -12.14 6.91
C ASP A 244 9.67 -11.00 7.70
N ALA A 245 9.39 -9.86 7.06
CA ALA A 245 8.72 -8.72 7.70
C ALA A 245 7.32 -9.05 8.25
N HIS A 246 6.73 -10.14 7.78
CA HIS A 246 5.40 -10.60 8.16
C HIS A 246 5.41 -11.84 9.09
N SER A 247 6.61 -12.34 9.45
CA SER A 247 6.79 -13.43 10.42
C SER A 247 6.58 -12.89 11.82
N MET A 248 5.50 -13.27 12.48
CA MET A 248 5.08 -12.76 13.79
C MET A 248 4.85 -13.91 14.76
N ALA A 249 4.80 -13.58 16.06
CA ALA A 249 4.48 -14.54 17.10
C ALA A 249 3.54 -13.96 18.16
N ILE A 250 2.73 -14.82 18.78
CA ILE A 250 2.07 -14.54 20.05
C ILE A 250 2.79 -15.32 21.13
N VAL A 251 3.20 -14.62 22.18
CA VAL A 251 3.92 -15.17 23.33
C VAL A 251 3.05 -15.08 24.58
N PHE A 252 3.12 -16.10 25.44
CA PHE A 252 2.28 -16.25 26.61
C PHE A 252 3.05 -16.09 27.93
N ARG A 253 4.39 -16.16 27.86
CA ARG A 253 5.29 -16.03 29.00
C ARG A 253 6.69 -15.64 28.53
N THR A 254 7.53 -15.22 29.47
CA THR A 254 8.89 -14.75 29.15
C THR A 254 9.76 -15.86 28.54
N GLU A 255 9.55 -17.13 28.92
CA GLU A 255 10.32 -18.26 28.40
C GLU A 255 10.12 -18.48 26.90
N ASP A 256 8.96 -18.09 26.37
CA ASP A 256 8.62 -18.25 24.94
C ASP A 256 9.55 -17.45 24.03
N PHE A 257 10.18 -16.38 24.53
CA PHE A 257 11.11 -15.56 23.74
C PHE A 257 12.39 -16.32 23.36
N LYS A 258 12.80 -17.32 24.13
CA LYS A 258 14.09 -18.02 23.93
C LYS A 258 14.20 -18.71 22.59
N ASP A 259 13.09 -19.23 22.07
CA ASP A 259 13.04 -20.03 20.84
C ASP A 259 12.35 -19.30 19.66
N LEU A 260 12.08 -17.99 19.82
CA LEU A 260 11.44 -17.22 18.77
C LEU A 260 12.35 -17.05 17.54
N ARG A 261 11.75 -17.22 16.37
CA ARG A 261 12.39 -16.99 15.07
C ARG A 261 11.89 -15.70 14.38
N VAL A 262 11.25 -14.81 15.13
CA VAL A 262 10.88 -13.50 14.62
C VAL A 262 12.16 -12.70 14.37
N PRO A 263 12.32 -12.06 13.19
CA PRO A 263 13.49 -11.25 12.90
C PRO A 263 13.72 -10.14 13.93
N LEU A 264 14.96 -9.97 14.34
CA LEU A 264 15.42 -8.90 15.24
C LEU A 264 16.01 -7.73 14.42
N PRO A 265 15.92 -6.49 14.90
CA PRO A 265 15.21 -6.07 16.10
C PRO A 265 13.69 -6.29 15.95
N ALA A 266 13.00 -6.51 17.07
CA ALA A 266 11.57 -6.77 17.11
C ALA A 266 10.83 -5.78 18.00
N ILE A 267 9.54 -5.64 17.76
CA ILE A 267 8.61 -4.88 18.59
C ILE A 267 7.69 -5.87 19.29
N VAL A 268 7.73 -5.88 20.60
CA VAL A 268 6.72 -6.53 21.45
C VAL A 268 5.60 -5.54 21.63
N GLN A 269 4.39 -5.94 21.28
CA GLN A 269 3.19 -5.10 21.30
C GLN A 269 2.14 -5.74 22.20
N GLU A 270 1.39 -4.90 22.92
CA GLU A 270 0.21 -5.26 23.69
C GLU A 270 -0.76 -6.12 22.86
N TYR A 271 -1.23 -7.23 23.43
CA TYR A 271 -2.38 -7.96 22.92
C TYR A 271 -3.66 -7.39 23.51
N ILE A 272 -4.60 -7.01 22.67
CA ILE A 272 -5.81 -6.32 23.06
C ILE A 272 -7.01 -7.24 22.82
N ASP A 273 -7.83 -7.47 23.86
CA ASP A 273 -9.10 -8.16 23.72
C ASP A 273 -10.08 -7.28 22.95
N HIS A 274 -10.56 -7.79 21.80
CA HIS A 274 -11.29 -6.99 20.83
C HIS A 274 -12.44 -7.76 20.16
N SER A 275 -12.99 -8.77 20.83
CA SER A 275 -14.11 -9.59 20.34
C SER A 275 -13.88 -10.20 18.96
N SER A 276 -12.61 -10.49 18.61
CA SER A 276 -12.20 -11.00 17.30
C SER A 276 -12.63 -10.12 16.10
N LEU A 277 -12.76 -8.81 16.29
CA LEU A 277 -13.14 -7.85 15.26
C LEU A 277 -12.01 -6.86 15.00
N LEU A 278 -11.61 -6.73 13.73
CA LEU A 278 -10.66 -5.76 13.24
C LEU A 278 -11.35 -4.80 12.29
N PHE A 279 -11.21 -3.50 12.53
CA PHE A 279 -11.74 -2.44 11.67
C PHE A 279 -10.60 -1.91 10.80
N LYS A 280 -10.72 -2.11 9.48
CA LYS A 280 -9.77 -1.59 8.50
C LYS A 280 -10.26 -0.26 7.98
N PHE A 281 -9.44 0.77 8.15
CA PHE A 281 -9.72 2.10 7.62
C PHE A 281 -8.87 2.38 6.38
N TYR A 282 -9.46 3.04 5.41
CA TYR A 282 -8.85 3.43 4.14
C TYR A 282 -9.03 4.93 3.94
N VAL A 283 -7.92 5.65 3.84
CA VAL A 283 -7.89 7.10 3.64
C VAL A 283 -7.49 7.37 2.20
N LEU A 284 -8.35 8.04 1.46
CA LEU A 284 -8.17 8.43 0.07
C LEU A 284 -8.38 9.95 -0.03
N GLY A 285 -7.32 10.72 0.10
CA GLY A 285 -7.40 12.17 0.27
C GLY A 285 -8.17 12.54 1.55
N GLU A 286 -9.31 13.19 1.38
CA GLU A 286 -10.18 13.58 2.51
C GLU A 286 -11.25 12.53 2.85
N LYS A 287 -11.43 11.52 2.00
CA LYS A 287 -12.43 10.48 2.19
C LYS A 287 -11.88 9.33 3.02
N VAL A 288 -12.67 8.93 4.02
CA VAL A 288 -12.34 7.83 4.92
C VAL A 288 -13.40 6.74 4.77
N PHE A 289 -12.95 5.52 4.53
CA PHE A 289 -13.80 4.33 4.42
C PHE A 289 -13.38 3.31 5.45
N HIS A 290 -14.29 2.45 5.86
CA HIS A 290 -13.94 1.34 6.74
C HIS A 290 -14.65 0.05 6.36
N ALA A 291 -14.03 -1.06 6.74
CA ALA A 291 -14.59 -2.39 6.66
C ALA A 291 -14.27 -3.18 7.92
N VAL A 292 -15.12 -4.14 8.26
CA VAL A 292 -14.94 -5.00 9.43
C VAL A 292 -14.46 -6.37 8.98
N LYS A 293 -13.42 -6.87 9.63
CA LYS A 293 -12.87 -8.21 9.41
C LYS A 293 -12.88 -9.04 10.69
N LYS A 294 -12.96 -10.36 10.55
CA LYS A 294 -12.62 -11.27 11.63
C LYS A 294 -11.12 -11.19 11.93
N SER A 295 -10.81 -11.17 13.22
CA SER A 295 -9.46 -11.10 13.75
C SER A 295 -9.15 -12.32 14.63
N MET A 296 -8.03 -12.29 15.32
CA MET A 296 -7.64 -13.30 16.29
C MET A 296 -8.61 -13.34 17.49
N PRO A 297 -8.75 -14.49 18.16
CA PRO A 297 -9.58 -14.61 19.35
C PRO A 297 -9.07 -13.73 20.50
N ASN A 298 -9.88 -13.51 21.52
CA ASN A 298 -9.44 -12.86 22.75
C ASN A 298 -8.37 -13.67 23.49
N ALA A 299 -7.65 -13.02 24.41
CA ALA A 299 -6.52 -13.58 25.13
C ALA A 299 -6.86 -14.86 25.92
N ASP A 300 -8.06 -14.93 26.52
CA ASP A 300 -8.54 -16.09 27.27
C ASP A 300 -8.65 -17.35 26.40
N VAL A 301 -9.13 -17.21 25.18
CA VAL A 301 -9.24 -18.30 24.19
C VAL A 301 -7.85 -18.76 23.73
N LEU A 302 -6.95 -17.81 23.48
CA LEU A 302 -5.57 -18.10 23.09
C LEU A 302 -4.81 -18.79 24.22
N LEU A 303 -4.92 -18.32 25.46
CA LEU A 303 -4.32 -18.91 26.64
C LEU A 303 -4.79 -20.34 26.85
N SER A 304 -6.12 -20.55 26.82
CA SER A 304 -6.70 -21.90 26.96
C SER A 304 -6.23 -22.87 25.86
N SER A 305 -6.03 -22.39 24.65
CA SER A 305 -5.46 -23.17 23.55
C SER A 305 -3.97 -23.46 23.75
N SER A 306 -3.22 -22.47 24.23
CA SER A 306 -1.79 -22.61 24.50
C SER A 306 -1.52 -23.59 25.65
N GLU A 307 -2.31 -23.54 26.74
CA GLU A 307 -2.23 -24.48 27.88
C GLU A 307 -2.38 -25.92 27.43
N LYS A 308 -3.36 -26.21 26.56
CA LYS A 308 -3.57 -27.55 26.00
C LYS A 308 -2.40 -28.03 25.14
N ASN A 309 -1.65 -27.12 24.56
CA ASN A 309 -0.51 -27.39 23.70
C ASN A 309 0.85 -27.22 24.39
N GLY A 310 0.89 -27.16 25.73
CA GLY A 310 2.12 -27.05 26.51
C GLY A 310 2.77 -25.68 26.48
N PHE A 311 1.99 -24.60 26.40
CA PHE A 311 2.42 -23.19 26.40
C PHE A 311 3.45 -22.88 25.31
N GLN A 312 3.22 -23.33 24.07
CA GLN A 312 4.08 -22.97 22.95
C GLN A 312 3.64 -21.64 22.35
N PRO A 313 4.59 -20.78 21.91
CA PRO A 313 4.25 -19.56 21.17
C PRO A 313 3.55 -19.89 19.86
N ILE A 314 2.59 -19.05 19.45
CA ILE A 314 1.90 -19.18 18.16
C ILE A 314 2.67 -18.39 17.11
N ILE A 315 3.35 -19.08 16.20
CA ILE A 315 4.05 -18.44 15.07
C ILE A 315 3.09 -18.33 13.87
N PHE A 316 3.02 -17.18 13.25
CA PHE A 316 2.17 -16.96 12.08
C PHE A 316 2.76 -15.93 11.10
N ASP A 317 2.28 -15.97 9.86
CA ASP A 317 2.58 -14.99 8.82
C ASP A 317 1.34 -14.10 8.61
N SER A 318 1.47 -12.81 8.85
CA SER A 318 0.33 -11.87 8.79
C SER A 318 -0.26 -11.68 7.38
N LEU A 319 0.43 -12.13 6.32
CA LEU A 319 -0.10 -12.15 4.93
C LEU A 319 -0.94 -13.40 4.64
N LYS A 320 -0.83 -14.43 5.48
CA LYS A 320 -1.62 -15.67 5.39
C LYS A 320 -2.84 -15.60 6.31
N SER A 321 -3.49 -16.72 6.50
CA SER A 321 -4.60 -16.80 7.46
C SER A 321 -4.09 -16.57 8.89
N LEU A 322 -4.72 -15.62 9.59
CA LEU A 322 -4.47 -15.43 11.02
C LEU A 322 -4.91 -16.68 11.80
N PRO A 323 -4.31 -16.96 12.97
CA PRO A 323 -4.76 -18.02 13.86
C PRO A 323 -6.18 -17.68 14.37
N THR A 324 -7.19 -18.22 13.69
CA THR A 324 -8.59 -18.06 14.06
C THR A 324 -9.07 -19.35 14.73
N ASP A 325 -10.03 -19.23 15.65
CA ASP A 325 -10.65 -20.38 16.27
C ASP A 325 -11.42 -21.21 15.23
N ASN A 326 -11.00 -22.47 15.04
CA ASN A 326 -11.66 -23.43 14.14
C ASN A 326 -12.98 -24.00 14.72
N ASN A 327 -13.37 -23.61 15.93
CA ASN A 327 -14.60 -24.04 16.54
C ASN A 327 -15.80 -23.35 15.87
N LYS A 328 -16.38 -24.02 14.87
CA LYS A 328 -17.72 -23.77 14.31
C LYS A 328 -18.80 -24.13 15.33
N GLY A 329 -18.75 -23.63 16.54
CA GLY A 329 -19.69 -24.00 17.60
C GLY A 329 -20.04 -22.81 18.48
N GLN A 330 -21.18 -22.20 18.21
CA GLN A 330 -22.05 -21.56 19.21
C GLN A 330 -21.37 -20.57 20.20
N HIS A 331 -21.05 -19.35 19.74
CA HIS A 331 -21.26 -18.19 20.59
C HIS A 331 -22.45 -17.38 20.04
N SER A 332 -23.66 -17.95 20.19
CA SER A 332 -24.93 -17.22 20.21
C SER A 332 -25.09 -16.67 21.63
N GLY A 333 -24.31 -15.71 22.00
CA GLY A 333 -24.44 -14.97 23.25
C GLY A 333 -24.27 -13.50 22.91
N ASN A 334 -25.39 -12.79 22.95
CA ASN A 334 -25.58 -11.34 23.07
C ASN A 334 -24.39 -10.52 22.55
N THR A 335 -24.24 -10.45 21.22
CA THR A 335 -23.33 -9.51 20.59
C THR A 335 -23.87 -8.10 20.85
N ASN A 336 -23.53 -7.53 22.01
CA ASN A 336 -23.37 -6.09 22.08
C ASN A 336 -22.40 -5.76 20.95
N LYS A 337 -22.97 -5.32 19.79
CA LYS A 337 -22.17 -4.88 18.65
C LYS A 337 -21.17 -3.89 19.20
N GLN A 338 -19.89 -4.26 19.27
CA GLN A 338 -18.85 -3.28 19.53
C GLN A 338 -18.99 -2.23 18.44
N SER A 339 -19.61 -1.11 18.78
CA SER A 339 -19.75 0.00 17.85
C SER A 339 -18.46 0.79 17.89
N ILE A 340 -17.84 0.92 16.73
CA ILE A 340 -16.74 1.83 16.55
C ILE A 340 -17.27 3.27 16.54
N ASP A 341 -16.55 4.17 17.19
CA ASP A 341 -16.78 5.61 17.08
C ASP A 341 -16.12 6.10 15.78
N VAL A 342 -16.92 6.18 14.71
CA VAL A 342 -16.45 6.54 13.37
C VAL A 342 -15.94 7.96 13.31
N ASP A 343 -16.54 8.88 14.06
CA ASP A 343 -16.13 10.29 14.07
C ASP A 343 -14.75 10.43 14.73
N LEU A 344 -14.53 9.81 15.89
CA LEU A 344 -13.23 9.79 16.56
C LEU A 344 -12.13 9.19 15.66
N VAL A 345 -12.43 8.07 14.98
CA VAL A 345 -11.45 7.44 14.09
C VAL A 345 -11.24 8.26 12.81
N THR A 346 -12.24 8.98 12.33
CA THR A 346 -12.09 9.92 11.21
C THR A 346 -11.20 11.11 11.59
N ASP A 347 -11.33 11.64 12.80
CA ASP A 347 -10.43 12.65 13.33
C ASP A 347 -8.99 12.13 13.40
N ALA A 348 -8.79 10.90 13.86
CA ALA A 348 -7.49 10.25 13.86
C ALA A 348 -6.93 10.02 12.44
N ALA A 349 -7.77 9.67 11.48
CA ALA A 349 -7.38 9.54 10.07
C ALA A 349 -6.88 10.88 9.50
N ASN A 350 -7.56 11.98 9.79
CA ASN A 350 -7.17 13.34 9.39
C ASN A 350 -5.87 13.78 10.08
N TRP A 351 -5.72 13.47 11.36
CA TRP A 351 -4.51 13.73 12.11
C TRP A 351 -3.31 12.96 11.53
N LEU A 352 -3.48 11.65 11.26
CA LEU A 352 -2.46 10.81 10.63
C LEU A 352 -2.07 11.34 9.25
N ARG A 353 -3.08 11.73 8.43
CA ARG A 353 -2.85 12.31 7.10
C ARG A 353 -1.95 13.54 7.19
N GLY A 354 -2.24 14.45 8.09
CA GLY A 354 -1.42 15.65 8.33
C GLY A 354 -0.03 15.33 8.86
N ARG A 355 0.05 14.37 9.80
CA ARG A 355 1.32 14.01 10.46
C ARG A 355 2.28 13.25 9.55
N LEU A 356 1.75 12.37 8.70
CA LEU A 356 2.53 11.54 7.77
C LEU A 356 2.74 12.22 6.40
N GLY A 357 1.87 13.17 6.02
CA GLY A 357 1.90 13.76 4.69
C GLY A 357 1.52 12.77 3.59
N LEU A 358 0.65 11.80 3.88
CA LEU A 358 0.20 10.77 2.94
C LEU A 358 -1.17 11.10 2.36
N THR A 359 -1.32 10.87 1.07
CA THR A 359 -2.59 11.01 0.35
C THR A 359 -3.42 9.72 0.41
N ILE A 360 -2.74 8.55 0.30
CA ILE A 360 -3.40 7.25 0.22
C ILE A 360 -2.74 6.28 1.19
N PHE A 361 -3.46 5.93 2.24
CA PHE A 361 -2.99 4.98 3.24
C PHE A 361 -4.16 4.24 3.90
N GLY A 362 -3.87 3.27 4.72
CA GLY A 362 -4.85 2.58 5.55
C GLY A 362 -4.29 2.29 6.93
N PHE A 363 -5.15 2.03 7.88
CA PHE A 363 -4.77 1.62 9.22
C PHE A 363 -5.80 0.69 9.83
N ASP A 364 -5.32 -0.12 10.76
CA ASP A 364 -6.11 -1.17 11.40
C ASP A 364 -6.41 -0.75 12.85
N VAL A 365 -7.70 -0.80 13.22
CA VAL A 365 -8.19 -0.41 14.55
C VAL A 365 -8.85 -1.60 15.21
N VAL A 366 -8.55 -1.81 16.48
CA VAL A 366 -9.30 -2.71 17.37
C VAL A 366 -9.97 -1.88 18.47
N VAL A 367 -11.15 -2.30 18.89
CA VAL A 367 -11.87 -1.68 20.03
C VAL A 367 -11.66 -2.57 21.25
N GLN A 368 -10.99 -2.03 22.25
CA GLN A 368 -10.67 -2.78 23.48
C GLN A 368 -11.94 -3.10 24.26
N GLU A 369 -12.11 -4.36 24.66
CA GLU A 369 -13.20 -4.76 25.56
C GLU A 369 -13.05 -4.06 26.93
N GLY A 370 -14.14 -3.74 27.54
CA GLY A 370 -14.18 -3.05 28.84
C GLY A 370 -14.00 -1.54 28.73
N SER A 371 -12.82 -1.04 28.38
CA SER A 371 -12.53 0.39 28.27
C SER A 371 -13.17 1.04 27.05
N ARG A 372 -13.41 0.29 25.97
CA ARG A 372 -13.84 0.75 24.65
C ARG A 372 -12.83 1.70 23.96
N ASP A 373 -11.59 1.68 24.40
CA ASP A 373 -10.54 2.41 23.73
C ASP A 373 -10.36 1.89 22.30
N HIS A 374 -10.20 2.82 21.37
CA HIS A 374 -9.85 2.53 19.97
C HIS A 374 -8.34 2.49 19.87
N VAL A 375 -7.79 1.36 19.47
CA VAL A 375 -6.33 1.18 19.40
C VAL A 375 -5.91 0.96 17.96
N ILE A 376 -5.03 1.85 17.44
CA ILE A 376 -4.47 1.70 16.09
C ILE A 376 -3.29 0.75 16.15
N VAL A 377 -3.45 -0.45 15.61
CA VAL A 377 -2.48 -1.55 15.74
C VAL A 377 -1.55 -1.70 14.53
N ASP A 378 -1.87 -1.06 13.41
CA ASP A 378 -1.06 -1.08 12.18
C ASP A 378 -1.40 0.09 11.26
N VAL A 379 -0.42 0.58 10.47
CA VAL A 379 -0.61 1.63 9.45
C VAL A 379 0.09 1.19 8.16
N ASN A 380 -0.61 1.28 7.03
CA ASN A 380 -0.19 0.71 5.76
C ASN A 380 -0.22 1.73 4.61
N TYR A 381 0.87 1.83 3.85
CA TYR A 381 0.94 2.65 2.64
C TYR A 381 0.25 1.98 1.46
N LEU A 382 -0.55 2.75 0.72
CA LEU A 382 -1.26 2.36 -0.51
C LEU A 382 -1.84 0.94 -0.42
N PRO A 383 -2.86 0.71 0.44
CA PRO A 383 -3.53 -0.59 0.58
C PRO A 383 -4.39 -0.89 -0.66
N SER A 384 -4.80 -2.16 -0.81
CA SER A 384 -5.64 -2.58 -1.94
C SER A 384 -7.11 -2.20 -1.80
N PHE A 385 -7.58 -1.75 -0.64
CA PHE A 385 -8.97 -1.40 -0.29
C PHE A 385 -10.05 -2.34 -0.86
N LYS A 386 -9.76 -3.64 -0.94
CA LYS A 386 -10.63 -4.69 -1.54
C LYS A 386 -11.95 -4.87 -0.82
N GLU A 387 -12.00 -4.52 0.44
CA GLU A 387 -13.17 -4.68 1.30
C GLU A 387 -14.25 -3.61 1.07
N ILE A 388 -13.93 -2.56 0.28
CA ILE A 388 -14.86 -1.49 -0.08
C ILE A 388 -15.36 -1.73 -1.51
N PRO A 389 -16.67 -1.55 -1.80
CA PRO A 389 -17.21 -1.72 -3.15
C PRO A 389 -16.50 -0.83 -4.19
N ASP A 390 -16.15 -1.41 -5.34
CA ASP A 390 -15.36 -0.74 -6.38
C ASP A 390 -16.04 0.53 -6.93
N ASN A 391 -17.36 0.51 -7.07
CA ASN A 391 -18.14 1.66 -7.53
C ASN A 391 -18.09 2.86 -6.57
N VAL A 392 -17.63 2.67 -5.36
CA VAL A 392 -17.47 3.73 -4.34
C VAL A 392 -16.00 4.11 -4.19
N VAL A 393 -15.12 3.12 -4.04
CA VAL A 393 -13.71 3.38 -3.70
C VAL A 393 -12.88 3.81 -4.89
N ILE A 394 -13.16 3.31 -6.11
CA ILE A 394 -12.37 3.68 -7.29
C ILE A 394 -12.57 5.15 -7.67
N PRO A 395 -13.80 5.71 -7.73
CA PRO A 395 -13.97 7.14 -7.91
C PRO A 395 -13.28 7.98 -6.82
N ALA A 396 -13.33 7.55 -5.56
CA ALA A 396 -12.65 8.24 -4.46
C ALA A 396 -11.13 8.20 -4.59
N PHE A 397 -10.57 7.08 -5.08
CA PHE A 397 -9.15 6.95 -5.40
C PHE A 397 -8.73 7.94 -6.50
N TRP A 398 -9.53 8.07 -7.56
CA TRP A 398 -9.27 9.06 -8.61
C TRP A 398 -9.38 10.50 -8.09
N ASP A 399 -10.40 10.81 -7.27
CA ASP A 399 -10.55 12.14 -6.65
C ASP A 399 -9.33 12.49 -5.80
N ALA A 400 -8.82 11.55 -4.98
CA ALA A 400 -7.64 11.79 -4.16
C ALA A 400 -6.40 12.12 -4.98
N ILE A 401 -6.19 11.43 -6.11
CA ILE A 401 -5.09 11.70 -7.03
C ILE A 401 -5.26 13.09 -7.68
N LYS A 402 -6.47 13.39 -8.17
CA LYS A 402 -6.76 14.66 -8.83
C LYS A 402 -6.57 15.84 -7.90
N SER A 403 -7.13 15.77 -6.70
CA SER A 403 -7.00 16.83 -5.69
C SER A 403 -5.54 17.04 -5.26
N SER A 404 -4.76 15.95 -5.11
CA SER A 404 -3.33 16.07 -4.80
C SER A 404 -2.55 16.79 -5.90
N TYR A 405 -2.88 16.51 -7.17
CA TYR A 405 -2.28 17.19 -8.31
C TYR A 405 -2.65 18.67 -8.35
N GLU A 406 -3.91 19.01 -8.15
CA GLU A 406 -4.40 20.40 -8.16
C GLU A 406 -3.76 21.24 -7.04
N LEU A 407 -3.73 20.71 -5.82
CA LEU A 407 -3.06 21.36 -4.68
C LEU A 407 -1.55 21.58 -4.91
N ARG A 408 -0.90 20.67 -5.65
CA ARG A 408 0.51 20.82 -5.98
C ARG A 408 0.71 21.88 -7.05
N LYS A 409 -0.12 21.89 -8.07
CA LYS A 409 -0.08 22.86 -9.15
C LYS A 409 -0.22 24.29 -8.62
N ASP A 410 -1.25 24.55 -7.79
CA ASP A 410 -1.51 25.85 -7.18
C ASP A 410 -0.34 26.37 -6.30
N LYS A 411 0.50 25.47 -5.81
CA LYS A 411 1.67 25.83 -4.99
C LYS A 411 2.86 26.32 -5.81
N TYR A 412 2.94 25.93 -7.09
CA TYR A 412 4.08 26.21 -7.97
C TYR A 412 3.73 27.18 -9.13
N GLU A 413 2.45 27.51 -9.32
CA GLU A 413 1.99 28.67 -10.13
C GLU A 413 1.97 29.94 -9.29
#